data_300fb3cca768855faf291415929e134d
#
_entry.id   300fb3cca768855faf291415929e134d
#
_cell.length_a   1.000
_cell.length_b   1.000
_cell.length_c   1.000
_cell.angle_alpha   90.00
_cell.angle_beta   90.00
_cell.angle_gamma   90.00
#
_symmetry.space_group_name_H-M   'P 1'
#
loop_
_entity.id
_entity.type
_entity.pdbx_description
1 polymer ?
#
loop_
_entity_poly.entity_id
_entity_poly.type
_entity_poly.pdbx_seq_one_letter_code
_entity_poly.pdbx_strand_id
1 'polypeptide(L)'
;VIDATHPFAVIVTENIQRACKNSGIEYLRCLRDFLTEAKAVRSEKFACERTNAIAKSDSSVVCVNSVEEAVDYLEQTQGNILITTGSKELDKYTRLTNYKERCYARVLSVLPSVMQSIDLGFSGKHLIAMQGPFSREMNLALLHQTEAKYFVTKESGKNGGFAEKLEAAEQAGAVLLVIGRPIEEGLSVEEAEQEMRKWNRD
;
A
#
# COMPACT_ATOMS: atom_id res chain seq x y z
N VAL A 1 20.56 17.72 0.23
CA VAL A 1 19.34 17.25 -0.45
C VAL A 1 18.35 16.80 0.60
N ILE A 2 17.08 17.23 0.48
CA ILE A 2 15.98 16.76 1.31
C ILE A 2 15.15 15.77 0.51
N ASP A 3 15.04 14.55 1.01
CA ASP A 3 14.22 13.49 0.44
C ASP A 3 12.90 13.38 1.23
N ALA A 4 11.82 13.85 0.63
CA ALA A 4 10.45 13.73 1.14
C ALA A 4 9.60 12.83 0.22
N THR A 5 10.21 11.83 -0.43
CA THR A 5 9.50 10.87 -1.28
C THR A 5 8.54 9.99 -0.48
N HIS A 6 7.63 9.31 -1.17
CA HIS A 6 6.67 8.43 -0.52
C HIS A 6 7.40 7.21 0.10
N PRO A 7 7.02 6.73 1.30
CA PRO A 7 7.68 5.60 1.98
C PRO A 7 7.83 4.33 1.13
N PHE A 8 6.89 4.04 0.24
CA PHE A 8 7.00 2.91 -0.70
C PHE A 8 7.89 3.18 -1.91
N ALA A 9 8.52 4.35 -2.03
CA ALA A 9 9.45 4.69 -3.10
C ALA A 9 10.90 4.30 -2.76
N VAL A 10 11.10 3.12 -2.19
CA VAL A 10 12.39 2.64 -1.64
C VAL A 10 13.55 2.81 -2.63
N ILE A 11 13.37 2.37 -3.89
CA ILE A 11 14.41 2.48 -4.94
C ILE A 11 14.80 3.95 -5.19
N VAL A 12 13.84 4.87 -5.15
CA VAL A 12 14.10 6.31 -5.36
C VAL A 12 14.91 6.85 -4.19
N THR A 13 14.53 6.55 -2.95
CA THR A 13 15.25 6.91 -1.74
C THR A 13 16.69 6.39 -1.76
N GLU A 14 16.89 5.10 -2.06
CA GLU A 14 18.23 4.50 -2.19
C GLU A 14 19.09 5.18 -3.25
N ASN A 15 18.51 5.51 -4.41
CA ASN A 15 19.20 6.22 -5.49
C ASN A 15 19.62 7.63 -5.07
N ILE A 16 18.74 8.36 -4.37
CA ILE A 16 19.05 9.71 -3.85
C ILE A 16 20.19 9.62 -2.82
N GLN A 17 20.10 8.69 -1.85
CA GLN A 17 21.14 8.47 -0.85
C GLN A 17 22.50 8.18 -1.48
N ARG A 18 22.51 7.26 -2.47
CA ARG A 18 23.74 6.90 -3.20
C ARG A 18 24.32 8.08 -3.98
N ALA A 19 23.47 8.86 -4.64
CA ALA A 19 23.89 10.05 -5.37
C ALA A 19 24.50 11.11 -4.40
N CYS A 20 23.85 11.39 -3.29
CA CYS A 20 24.35 12.31 -2.28
C CYS A 20 25.71 11.87 -1.72
N LYS A 21 25.83 10.58 -1.37
CA LYS A 21 27.09 10.00 -0.89
C LYS A 21 28.23 10.15 -1.91
N ASN A 22 27.98 9.87 -3.18
CA ASN A 22 28.97 9.95 -4.25
C ASN A 22 29.42 11.39 -4.55
N SER A 23 28.54 12.36 -4.32
CA SER A 23 28.79 13.78 -4.59
C SER A 23 29.24 14.56 -3.35
N GLY A 24 29.38 13.92 -2.18
CA GLY A 24 29.69 14.59 -0.93
C GLY A 24 28.62 15.58 -0.47
N ILE A 25 27.37 15.40 -0.91
CA ILE A 25 26.26 16.29 -0.57
C ILE A 25 25.50 15.68 0.62
N GLU A 26 25.20 16.53 1.60
CA GLU A 26 24.42 16.13 2.76
C GLU A 26 23.01 15.66 2.36
N TYR A 27 22.60 14.52 2.94
CA TYR A 27 21.29 13.90 2.73
C TYR A 27 20.46 13.96 4.00
N LEU A 28 19.19 14.35 3.84
CA LEU A 28 18.25 14.45 4.93
C LEU A 28 16.93 13.80 4.53
N ARG A 29 16.53 12.77 5.27
CA ARG A 29 15.23 12.13 5.07
C ARG A 29 14.17 12.88 5.86
N CYS A 30 13.17 13.42 5.17
CA CYS A 30 12.03 14.06 5.78
C CYS A 30 10.82 13.13 5.69
N LEU A 31 10.30 12.71 6.84
CA LEU A 31 9.11 11.89 6.94
C LEU A 31 7.88 12.80 6.89
N ARG A 32 7.04 12.61 5.89
CA ARG A 32 5.78 13.34 5.81
C ARG A 32 4.88 12.94 6.97
N ASP A 33 4.36 13.92 7.70
CA ASP A 33 3.34 13.71 8.72
C ASP A 33 2.05 13.21 8.07
N PHE A 34 1.86 11.91 8.12
CA PHE A 34 0.58 11.27 7.82
C PHE A 34 -0.23 10.99 9.09
N LEU A 35 0.20 11.57 10.22
CA LEU A 35 -0.13 11.08 11.56
C LEU A 35 -1.41 11.65 12.16
N THR A 36 -1.96 12.73 11.65
CA THR A 36 -3.10 13.38 12.29
C THR A 36 -4.43 12.69 12.01
N GLU A 37 -4.64 12.15 10.81
CA GLU A 37 -5.92 11.50 10.47
C GLU A 37 -5.88 9.96 10.62
N ALA A 38 -4.76 9.31 10.26
CA ALA A 38 -4.61 7.88 10.50
C ALA A 38 -4.48 7.54 11.99
N LYS A 39 -3.97 8.46 12.83
CA LYS A 39 -4.02 8.31 14.30
C LYS A 39 -5.44 8.46 14.84
N ALA A 40 -6.27 9.33 14.30
CA ALA A 40 -7.66 9.47 14.71
C ALA A 40 -8.47 8.22 14.35
N VAL A 41 -8.25 7.64 13.15
CA VAL A 41 -8.84 6.36 12.75
C VAL A 41 -8.18 5.18 13.47
N ARG A 42 -6.87 5.26 13.79
CA ARG A 42 -6.14 4.25 14.58
C ARG A 42 -6.49 4.24 16.06
N SER A 43 -6.81 5.38 16.66
CA SER A 43 -6.94 5.46 18.13
C SER A 43 -8.23 4.85 18.66
N GLU A 44 -9.28 4.69 17.84
CA GLU A 44 -10.56 4.15 18.32
C GLU A 44 -10.93 2.78 17.73
N LYS A 45 -10.42 2.40 16.55
CA LYS A 45 -10.76 1.12 15.91
C LYS A 45 -9.54 0.27 15.44
N PHE A 46 -8.34 0.83 15.36
CA PHE A 46 -7.18 0.19 14.78
C PHE A 46 -5.93 0.32 15.65
N ALA A 47 -5.93 -0.27 16.83
CA ALA A 47 -4.68 -0.69 17.45
C ALA A 47 -4.15 -1.89 16.64
N CYS A 48 -3.57 -1.64 15.47
CA CYS A 48 -2.72 -2.61 14.84
C CYS A 48 -1.45 -2.71 15.70
N GLU A 49 -1.54 -3.48 16.79
CA GLU A 49 -0.37 -3.85 17.54
C GLU A 49 0.52 -4.62 16.58
N ARG A 50 1.72 -4.12 16.36
CA ARG A 50 2.80 -4.77 15.59
C ARG A 50 3.34 -5.98 16.37
N THR A 51 2.48 -6.92 16.61
CA THR A 51 2.83 -8.23 17.17
C THR A 51 2.42 -9.30 16.17
N ASN A 52 3.24 -10.33 16.06
CA ASN A 52 3.04 -11.55 15.24
C ASN A 52 1.72 -12.29 15.52
N ALA A 53 0.62 -11.59 15.60
CA ALA A 53 -0.69 -12.16 15.85
C ALA A 53 -1.45 -12.24 14.51
N ILE A 54 -1.56 -13.45 14.00
CA ILE A 54 -2.65 -13.86 13.10
C ILE A 54 -3.93 -13.33 13.74
N ALA A 55 -4.55 -12.33 13.08
CA ALA A 55 -5.73 -11.67 13.60
C ALA A 55 -6.80 -12.69 13.93
N LYS A 56 -7.39 -12.57 15.12
CA LYS A 56 -8.57 -13.35 15.50
C LYS A 56 -9.66 -13.15 14.44
N SER A 57 -10.38 -14.20 14.12
CA SER A 57 -11.31 -14.40 13.01
C SER A 57 -12.51 -13.41 12.90
N ASP A 58 -12.49 -12.28 13.60
CA ASP A 58 -13.64 -11.36 13.72
C ASP A 58 -13.30 -9.91 13.33
N SER A 59 -12.06 -9.62 12.87
CA SER A 59 -11.72 -8.25 12.47
C SER A 59 -11.87 -8.06 10.95
N SER A 60 -12.63 -7.04 10.56
CA SER A 60 -12.79 -6.62 9.16
C SER A 60 -11.50 -6.05 8.54
N VAL A 61 -10.44 -5.86 9.33
CA VAL A 61 -9.14 -5.33 8.89
C VAL A 61 -8.00 -6.16 9.44
N VAL A 62 -7.09 -6.54 8.55
CA VAL A 62 -5.87 -7.29 8.85
C VAL A 62 -4.68 -6.46 8.39
N CYS A 63 -3.70 -6.24 9.27
CA CYS A 63 -2.47 -5.51 8.94
C CYS A 63 -1.30 -6.49 8.83
N VAL A 64 -0.50 -6.31 7.77
CA VAL A 64 0.73 -7.06 7.51
C VAL A 64 1.86 -6.11 7.15
N ASN A 65 3.11 -6.54 7.27
CA ASN A 65 4.27 -5.67 7.05
C ASN A 65 4.78 -5.71 5.60
N SER A 66 4.40 -6.74 4.83
CA SER A 66 4.88 -6.91 3.45
C SER A 66 3.83 -7.58 2.56
N VAL A 67 4.08 -7.58 1.25
CA VAL A 67 3.26 -8.32 0.29
C VAL A 67 3.41 -9.82 0.50
N GLU A 68 4.60 -10.28 0.88
CA GLU A 68 4.86 -11.68 1.20
C GLU A 68 3.99 -12.17 2.35
N GLU A 69 3.93 -11.40 3.45
CA GLU A 69 3.03 -11.72 4.58
C GLU A 69 1.55 -11.69 4.17
N ALA A 70 1.18 -10.76 3.27
CA ALA A 70 -0.17 -10.74 2.71
C ALA A 70 -0.49 -12.02 1.92
N VAL A 71 0.45 -12.48 1.10
CA VAL A 71 0.31 -13.72 0.32
C VAL A 71 0.23 -14.94 1.24
N ASP A 72 1.10 -15.03 2.25
CA ASP A 72 1.09 -16.13 3.22
C ASP A 72 -0.23 -16.19 4.01
N TYR A 73 -0.79 -15.04 4.37
CA TYR A 73 -2.13 -14.97 4.98
C TYR A 73 -3.23 -15.44 4.02
N LEU A 74 -3.21 -14.94 2.77
CA LEU A 74 -4.23 -15.24 1.76
C LEU A 74 -4.20 -16.70 1.31
N GLU A 75 -3.04 -17.38 1.36
CA GLU A 75 -2.91 -18.79 1.02
C GLU A 75 -3.74 -19.68 1.95
N GLN A 76 -3.93 -19.26 3.19
CA GLN A 76 -4.73 -19.97 4.20
C GLN A 76 -6.24 -19.66 4.10
N THR A 77 -6.66 -18.90 3.10
CA THR A 77 -8.03 -18.40 2.97
C THR A 77 -8.72 -18.88 1.70
N GLN A 78 -10.05 -18.72 1.65
CA GLN A 78 -10.88 -19.07 0.50
C GLN A 78 -11.70 -17.86 0.03
N GLY A 79 -11.88 -17.75 -1.29
CA GLY A 79 -12.66 -16.70 -1.92
C GLY A 79 -11.81 -15.74 -2.75
N ASN A 80 -12.47 -14.84 -3.46
CA ASN A 80 -11.84 -13.93 -4.39
C ASN A 80 -11.10 -12.80 -3.68
N ILE A 81 -10.06 -12.29 -4.33
CA ILE A 81 -9.14 -11.29 -3.81
C ILE A 81 -9.07 -10.12 -4.80
N LEU A 82 -9.39 -8.91 -4.37
CA LEU A 82 -9.15 -7.69 -5.14
C LEU A 82 -7.81 -7.09 -4.71
N ILE A 83 -6.82 -7.13 -5.59
CA ILE A 83 -5.45 -6.64 -5.35
C ILE A 83 -5.34 -5.22 -5.90
N THR A 84 -4.95 -4.25 -5.07
CA THR A 84 -4.78 -2.85 -5.45
C THR A 84 -3.41 -2.28 -5.08
N THR A 85 -2.40 -3.14 -4.98
CA THR A 85 -1.02 -2.76 -4.66
C THR A 85 -0.21 -2.29 -5.87
N GLY A 86 -0.81 -2.34 -7.07
CA GLY A 86 -0.17 -2.00 -8.34
C GLY A 86 0.56 -3.19 -8.98
N SER A 87 1.10 -2.98 -10.19
CA SER A 87 1.70 -4.07 -10.99
C SER A 87 3.09 -4.51 -10.51
N LYS A 88 3.84 -3.64 -9.82
CA LYS A 88 5.25 -3.89 -9.50
C LYS A 88 5.51 -5.09 -8.58
N GLU A 89 4.54 -5.43 -7.75
CA GLU A 89 4.64 -6.55 -6.80
C GLU A 89 3.60 -7.64 -7.09
N LEU A 90 3.00 -7.60 -8.27
CA LEU A 90 1.94 -8.52 -8.66
C LEU A 90 2.45 -9.96 -8.86
N ASP A 91 3.74 -10.11 -9.20
CA ASP A 91 4.44 -11.38 -9.30
C ASP A 91 4.37 -12.20 -8.01
N LYS A 92 4.41 -11.55 -6.84
CA LYS A 92 4.34 -12.22 -5.54
C LYS A 92 3.03 -12.97 -5.33
N TYR A 93 1.93 -12.44 -5.86
CA TYR A 93 0.60 -13.07 -5.75
C TYR A 93 0.44 -14.30 -6.64
N THR A 94 1.33 -14.52 -7.63
CA THR A 94 1.32 -15.74 -8.45
C THR A 94 1.68 -17.00 -7.67
N ARG A 95 2.20 -16.84 -6.43
CA ARG A 95 2.47 -17.94 -5.50
C ARG A 95 1.20 -18.52 -4.88
N LEU A 96 0.10 -17.79 -4.89
CA LEU A 96 -1.18 -18.27 -4.35
C LEU A 96 -1.73 -19.41 -5.17
N THR A 97 -2.19 -20.44 -4.48
CA THR A 97 -2.93 -21.53 -5.11
C THR A 97 -4.17 -20.97 -5.82
N ASN A 98 -4.37 -21.33 -7.08
CA ASN A 98 -5.49 -20.86 -7.92
C ASN A 98 -5.54 -19.33 -8.08
N TYR A 99 -4.38 -18.64 -8.13
CA TYR A 99 -4.37 -17.18 -8.25
C TYR A 99 -5.08 -16.67 -9.51
N LYS A 100 -5.00 -17.41 -10.63
CA LYS A 100 -5.66 -17.03 -11.90
C LYS A 100 -7.17 -16.96 -11.81
N GLU A 101 -7.76 -17.77 -10.94
CA GLU A 101 -9.20 -17.88 -10.76
C GLU A 101 -9.73 -16.94 -9.69
N ARG A 102 -8.95 -16.72 -8.61
CA ARG A 102 -9.42 -15.99 -7.44
C ARG A 102 -8.88 -14.56 -7.31
N CYS A 103 -7.79 -14.22 -8.03
CA CYS A 103 -7.19 -12.89 -7.92
C CYS A 103 -7.65 -11.96 -9.05
N TYR A 104 -8.08 -10.77 -8.67
CA TYR A 104 -8.41 -9.66 -9.55
C TYR A 104 -7.43 -8.52 -9.29
N ALA A 105 -6.62 -8.18 -10.30
CA ALA A 105 -5.57 -7.16 -10.17
C ALA A 105 -6.06 -5.82 -10.71
N ARG A 106 -6.12 -4.79 -9.86
CA ARG A 106 -6.33 -3.42 -10.28
C ARG A 106 -4.99 -2.70 -10.40
N VAL A 107 -4.66 -2.31 -11.62
CA VAL A 107 -3.39 -1.66 -11.97
C VAL A 107 -3.62 -0.36 -12.72
N LEU A 108 -2.58 0.45 -12.85
CA LEU A 108 -2.65 1.67 -13.66
C LEU A 108 -2.92 1.33 -15.15
N SER A 109 -3.75 2.15 -15.80
CA SER A 109 -4.07 2.03 -17.23
C SER A 109 -2.94 2.56 -18.14
N VAL A 110 -1.69 2.15 -17.85
CA VAL A 110 -0.50 2.47 -18.65
C VAL A 110 0.10 1.18 -19.21
N LEU A 111 0.61 1.25 -20.42
CA LEU A 111 1.06 0.07 -21.17
C LEU A 111 2.02 -0.84 -20.37
N PRO A 112 3.07 -0.32 -19.70
CA PRO A 112 3.98 -1.20 -18.95
C PRO A 112 3.27 -1.99 -17.83
N SER A 113 2.34 -1.36 -17.11
CA SER A 113 1.60 -2.03 -16.02
C SER A 113 0.66 -3.10 -16.54
N VAL A 114 0.00 -2.83 -17.65
CA VAL A 114 -0.92 -3.79 -18.29
C VAL A 114 -0.14 -4.98 -18.85
N MET A 115 0.94 -4.72 -19.59
CA MET A 115 1.79 -5.78 -20.18
C MET A 115 2.37 -6.69 -19.10
N GLN A 116 2.98 -6.10 -18.06
CA GLN A 116 3.51 -6.86 -16.93
C GLN A 116 2.44 -7.76 -16.29
N SER A 117 1.22 -7.26 -16.12
CA SER A 117 0.13 -8.04 -15.53
C SER A 117 -0.30 -9.20 -16.43
N ILE A 118 -0.35 -8.99 -17.75
CA ILE A 118 -0.67 -10.03 -18.74
C ILE A 118 0.40 -11.12 -18.74
N ASP A 119 1.68 -10.74 -18.72
CA ASP A 119 2.82 -11.67 -18.68
C ASP A 119 2.79 -12.55 -17.41
N LEU A 120 2.26 -12.03 -16.32
CA LEU A 120 2.03 -12.76 -15.07
C LEU A 120 0.75 -13.61 -15.08
N GLY A 121 -0.01 -13.60 -16.16
CA GLY A 121 -1.22 -14.41 -16.33
C GLY A 121 -2.52 -13.74 -15.87
N PHE A 122 -2.50 -12.47 -15.48
CA PHE A 122 -3.72 -11.72 -15.20
C PHE A 122 -4.32 -11.20 -16.50
N SER A 123 -5.49 -11.70 -16.89
CA SER A 123 -6.13 -11.34 -18.16
C SER A 123 -7.65 -11.35 -18.06
N GLY A 124 -8.32 -10.80 -19.07
CA GLY A 124 -9.77 -10.74 -19.13
C GLY A 124 -10.36 -10.04 -17.90
N LYS A 125 -11.35 -10.65 -17.26
CA LYS A 125 -12.04 -10.10 -16.09
C LYS A 125 -11.13 -9.96 -14.85
N HIS A 126 -9.99 -10.67 -14.82
CA HIS A 126 -9.04 -10.66 -13.71
C HIS A 126 -8.01 -9.52 -13.78
N LEU A 127 -8.03 -8.72 -14.85
CA LEU A 127 -7.20 -7.52 -15.01
C LEU A 127 -8.07 -6.28 -15.16
N ILE A 128 -7.98 -5.37 -14.20
CA ILE A 128 -8.72 -4.12 -14.15
C ILE A 128 -7.72 -2.96 -14.30
N ALA A 129 -7.65 -2.39 -15.50
CA ALA A 129 -6.74 -1.28 -15.80
C ALA A 129 -7.47 0.06 -15.63
N MET A 130 -7.21 0.77 -14.54
CA MET A 130 -7.90 2.02 -14.19
C MET A 130 -6.95 3.04 -13.55
N GLN A 131 -7.24 4.33 -13.77
CA GLN A 131 -6.56 5.46 -13.15
C GLN A 131 -7.38 6.00 -11.99
N GLY A 132 -6.77 6.11 -10.79
CA GLY A 132 -7.38 6.78 -9.63
C GLY A 132 -7.41 8.32 -9.74
N PRO A 133 -7.96 9.02 -8.74
CA PRO A 133 -8.43 8.50 -7.45
C PRO A 133 -9.75 7.73 -7.56
N PHE A 134 -10.02 6.83 -6.61
CA PHE A 134 -11.23 6.00 -6.58
C PHE A 134 -12.12 6.38 -5.39
N SER A 135 -13.37 6.68 -5.66
CA SER A 135 -14.36 6.90 -4.61
C SER A 135 -14.71 5.61 -3.86
N ARG A 136 -15.39 5.74 -2.74
CA ARG A 136 -15.96 4.62 -1.99
C ARG A 136 -16.87 3.77 -2.87
N GLU A 137 -17.77 4.42 -3.63
CA GLU A 137 -18.75 3.76 -4.51
C GLU A 137 -18.06 2.91 -5.59
N MET A 138 -16.98 3.45 -6.18
CA MET A 138 -16.20 2.71 -7.17
C MET A 138 -15.50 1.49 -6.55
N ASN A 139 -14.89 1.65 -5.37
CA ASN A 139 -14.27 0.53 -4.66
C ASN A 139 -15.33 -0.53 -4.30
N LEU A 140 -16.50 -0.12 -3.80
CA LEU A 140 -17.62 -0.99 -3.46
C LEU A 140 -18.14 -1.76 -4.68
N ALA A 141 -18.33 -1.05 -5.81
CA ALA A 141 -18.78 -1.67 -7.06
C ALA A 141 -17.79 -2.74 -7.55
N LEU A 142 -16.48 -2.49 -7.46
CA LEU A 142 -15.45 -3.47 -7.81
C LEU A 142 -15.45 -4.68 -6.87
N LEU A 143 -15.62 -4.47 -5.56
CA LEU A 143 -15.74 -5.57 -4.60
C LEU A 143 -16.94 -6.47 -4.91
N HIS A 144 -18.09 -5.88 -5.20
CA HIS A 144 -19.28 -6.65 -5.60
C HIS A 144 -19.11 -7.35 -6.96
N GLN A 145 -18.57 -6.64 -7.97
CA GLN A 145 -18.35 -7.19 -9.31
C GLN A 145 -17.39 -8.38 -9.32
N THR A 146 -16.38 -8.35 -8.45
CA THR A 146 -15.39 -9.42 -8.33
C THR A 146 -15.77 -10.46 -7.27
N GLU A 147 -16.86 -10.25 -6.53
CA GLU A 147 -17.25 -11.06 -5.38
C GLU A 147 -16.07 -11.24 -4.39
N ALA A 148 -15.27 -10.19 -4.23
CA ALA A 148 -14.05 -10.25 -3.46
C ALA A 148 -14.36 -10.32 -1.96
N LYS A 149 -13.83 -11.34 -1.30
CA LYS A 149 -13.84 -11.48 0.16
C LYS A 149 -12.65 -10.79 0.82
N TYR A 150 -11.60 -10.53 0.05
CA TYR A 150 -10.37 -9.88 0.51
C TYR A 150 -10.04 -8.69 -0.38
N PHE A 151 -9.80 -7.56 0.22
CA PHE A 151 -9.40 -6.32 -0.45
C PHE A 151 -8.00 -5.94 -0.01
N VAL A 152 -7.00 -6.13 -0.87
CA VAL A 152 -5.59 -5.87 -0.55
C VAL A 152 -5.20 -4.46 -0.97
N THR A 153 -4.66 -3.70 -0.03
CA THR A 153 -4.18 -2.34 -0.27
C THR A 153 -2.89 -2.04 0.49
N LYS A 154 -2.13 -1.05 0.03
CA LYS A 154 -1.04 -0.47 0.82
C LYS A 154 -1.60 0.58 1.77
N GLU A 155 -0.96 0.76 2.93
CA GLU A 155 -1.24 1.88 3.82
C GLU A 155 -0.85 3.18 3.09
N SER A 156 -1.80 3.74 2.38
CA SER A 156 -1.67 5.02 1.70
C SER A 156 -2.38 6.08 2.53
N GLY A 157 -1.76 7.24 2.74
CA GLY A 157 -2.43 8.35 3.42
C GLY A 157 -3.66 8.85 2.66
N LYS A 158 -4.19 10.00 3.06
CA LYS A 158 -5.40 10.63 2.49
C LYS A 158 -5.40 10.67 0.96
N ASN A 159 -4.26 11.04 0.36
CA ASN A 159 -4.11 11.08 -1.10
C ASN A 159 -4.16 9.70 -1.79
N GLY A 160 -4.08 8.61 -1.05
CA GLY A 160 -4.16 7.24 -1.56
C GLY A 160 -5.55 6.61 -1.45
N GLY A 161 -6.54 7.35 -0.96
CA GLY A 161 -7.93 6.89 -0.85
C GLY A 161 -8.08 5.75 0.16
N PHE A 162 -7.38 5.80 1.30
CA PHE A 162 -7.43 4.74 2.30
C PHE A 162 -8.80 4.69 2.99
N ALA A 163 -9.37 5.84 3.34
CA ALA A 163 -10.67 5.93 3.99
C ALA A 163 -11.77 5.35 3.09
N GLU A 164 -11.78 5.70 1.82
CA GLU A 164 -12.74 5.22 0.82
C GLU A 164 -12.66 3.71 0.61
N LYS A 165 -11.46 3.13 0.74
CA LYS A 165 -11.27 1.67 0.65
C LYS A 165 -11.77 0.95 1.88
N LEU A 166 -11.52 1.54 3.07
CA LEU A 166 -11.98 1.00 4.35
C LEU A 166 -13.50 0.95 4.39
N GLU A 167 -14.16 2.08 4.12
CA GLU A 167 -15.62 2.17 4.09
C GLU A 167 -16.24 1.21 3.07
N ALA A 168 -15.63 1.08 1.89
CA ALA A 168 -16.08 0.15 0.87
C ALA A 168 -15.95 -1.31 1.31
N ALA A 169 -14.84 -1.68 1.96
CA ALA A 169 -14.62 -3.03 2.49
C ALA A 169 -15.64 -3.37 3.59
N GLU A 170 -15.85 -2.44 4.54
CA GLU A 170 -16.85 -2.60 5.60
C GLU A 170 -18.26 -2.80 5.02
N GLN A 171 -18.64 -1.99 4.05
CA GLN A 171 -19.96 -2.07 3.41
C GLN A 171 -20.14 -3.34 2.58
N ALA A 172 -19.08 -3.84 1.95
CA ALA A 172 -19.10 -5.09 1.18
C ALA A 172 -19.01 -6.34 2.07
N GLY A 173 -18.71 -6.21 3.36
CA GLY A 173 -18.39 -7.34 4.24
C GLY A 173 -17.08 -8.05 3.84
N ALA A 174 -16.15 -7.35 3.19
CA ALA A 174 -14.87 -7.86 2.78
C ALA A 174 -13.80 -7.56 3.84
N VAL A 175 -12.82 -8.45 4.00
CA VAL A 175 -11.65 -8.21 4.86
C VAL A 175 -10.69 -7.29 4.13
N LEU A 176 -10.39 -6.13 4.72
CA LEU A 176 -9.37 -5.21 4.22
C LEU A 176 -7.99 -5.67 4.71
N LEU A 177 -7.15 -6.15 3.79
CA LEU A 177 -5.77 -6.54 4.08
C LEU A 177 -4.85 -5.37 3.76
N VAL A 178 -4.28 -4.76 4.80
CA VAL A 178 -3.47 -3.55 4.71
C VAL A 178 -2.00 -3.90 4.84
N ILE A 179 -1.23 -3.60 3.79
CA ILE A 179 0.23 -3.70 3.82
C ILE A 179 0.76 -2.41 4.43
N GLY A 180 1.36 -2.51 5.60
CA GLY A 180 1.94 -1.41 6.35
C GLY A 180 3.10 -0.76 5.61
N ARG A 181 3.41 0.48 6.01
CA ARG A 181 4.56 1.21 5.45
C ARG A 181 5.85 0.60 5.98
N PRO A 182 6.93 0.59 5.18
CA PRO A 182 8.26 0.35 5.68
C PRO A 182 8.55 1.26 6.90
N ILE A 183 9.22 0.72 7.91
CA ILE A 183 9.72 1.54 9.02
C ILE A 183 10.90 2.32 8.46
N GLU A 184 10.80 3.63 8.45
CA GLU A 184 11.85 4.53 8.00
C GLU A 184 12.34 5.38 9.17
N GLU A 185 13.66 5.60 9.23
CA GLU A 185 14.26 6.62 10.09
C GLU A 185 14.36 7.93 9.31
N GLY A 186 14.00 9.05 9.96
CA GLY A 186 14.05 10.36 9.35
C GLY A 186 13.46 11.41 10.28
N LEU A 187 13.55 12.67 9.86
CA LEU A 187 13.08 13.82 10.62
C LEU A 187 11.62 14.14 10.25
N SER A 188 10.88 14.66 11.19
CA SER A 188 9.59 15.31 10.91
C SER A 188 9.80 16.54 10.01
N VAL A 189 8.73 17.10 9.49
CA VAL A 189 8.80 18.32 8.67
C VAL A 189 9.39 19.47 9.48
N GLU A 190 8.97 19.61 10.75
CA GLU A 190 9.44 20.65 11.66
C GLU A 190 10.93 20.50 12.00
N GLU A 191 11.38 19.27 12.28
CA GLU A 191 12.79 18.98 12.54
C GLU A 191 13.65 19.21 11.29
N ALA A 192 13.18 18.79 10.12
CA ALA A 192 13.85 19.03 8.85
C ALA A 192 13.98 20.54 8.56
N GLU A 193 12.93 21.33 8.84
CA GLU A 193 12.99 22.79 8.71
C GLU A 193 14.00 23.41 9.67
N GLN A 194 14.10 22.92 10.91
CA GLN A 194 15.10 23.39 11.87
C GLN A 194 16.53 23.09 11.40
N GLU A 195 16.79 21.90 10.84
CA GLU A 195 18.09 21.56 10.27
C GLU A 195 18.45 22.47 9.08
N MET A 196 17.49 22.72 8.16
CA MET A 196 17.69 23.64 7.03
C MET A 196 18.04 25.06 7.47
N ARG A 197 17.45 25.55 8.56
CA ARG A 197 17.76 26.88 9.11
C ARG A 197 19.18 26.98 9.63
N LYS A 198 19.81 25.89 10.04
CA LYS A 198 21.23 25.85 10.45
C LYS A 198 22.15 26.01 9.23
N TRP A 199 21.81 25.37 8.10
CA TRP A 199 22.61 25.48 6.86
C TRP A 199 22.67 26.90 6.27
N ASN A 200 21.69 27.74 6.54
CA ASN A 200 21.65 29.13 6.06
C ASN A 200 22.37 30.12 6.97
N ARG A 201 23.07 29.68 8.02
CA ARG A 201 23.79 30.56 8.97
C ARG A 201 25.29 30.55 8.81
N ASP A 202 25.81 29.69 7.94
CA ASP A 202 27.21 29.64 7.51
C ASP A 202 27.36 30.19 6.07
#